data_b0d4f4cf41eb25ec9d255067debbcee0
#
_entry.id   b0d4f4cf41eb25ec9d255067debbcee0
#
_cell.length_a   1.000
_cell.length_b   1.000
_cell.length_c   1.000
_cell.angle_alpha   90.00
_cell.angle_beta   90.00
_cell.angle_gamma   90.00
#
_symmetry.space_group_name_H-M   'P 1'
#
loop_
_entity.id
_entity.type
_entity.pdbx_description
1 polymer ?
#
loop_
_entity_poly.entity_id
_entity_poly.type
_entity_poly.pdbx_seq_one_letter_code
_entity_poly.pdbx_strand_id
1 'polypeptide(L)'
;MFFYSSQLLHAIYDNKPKKQISPLIHQLLTHIQMHFDNEEKIMMSIGYPQTDEHAIIHRQLVHKAVHLAELFERNRLDFAEIFSFLANDVVIMHMQKEDRNFFSFLSEFHI
;
A
#
# COMPACT_ATOMS: atom_id res chain seq x y z
N MET A 1 -4.36 4.30 5.40
CA MET A 1 -4.38 3.20 4.41
C MET A 1 -5.60 2.30 4.55
N PHE A 2 -5.93 1.86 5.76
CA PHE A 2 -7.12 1.02 5.97
C PHE A 2 -8.42 1.65 5.49
N PHE A 3 -8.59 2.96 5.70
CA PHE A 3 -9.80 3.67 5.29
C PHE A 3 -10.03 3.58 3.78
N TYR A 4 -9.00 3.86 2.99
CA TYR A 4 -9.12 3.82 1.53
C TYR A 4 -9.29 2.40 1.00
N SER A 5 -8.59 1.45 1.59
CA SER A 5 -8.71 0.03 1.23
C SER A 5 -10.11 -0.49 1.51
N SER A 6 -10.67 -0.13 2.67
CA SER A 6 -12.02 -0.53 3.05
C SER A 6 -13.07 0.04 2.11
N GLN A 7 -12.96 1.34 1.75
CA GLN A 7 -13.87 1.96 0.80
C GLN A 7 -13.84 1.26 -0.56
N LEU A 8 -12.66 0.95 -1.06
CA LEU A 8 -12.49 0.27 -2.34
C LEU A 8 -13.10 -1.12 -2.33
N LEU A 9 -12.82 -1.91 -1.28
CA LEU A 9 -13.35 -3.27 -1.16
C LEU A 9 -14.88 -3.27 -1.05
N HIS A 10 -15.46 -2.34 -0.30
CA HIS A 10 -16.92 -2.20 -0.22
C HIS A 10 -17.54 -1.86 -1.57
N ALA A 11 -16.94 -0.93 -2.31
CA ALA A 11 -17.45 -0.53 -3.61
C ALA A 11 -17.42 -1.70 -4.60
N ILE A 12 -16.35 -2.50 -4.59
CA ILE A 12 -16.23 -3.67 -5.47
C ILE A 12 -17.23 -4.75 -5.05
N TYR A 13 -17.36 -5.04 -3.76
CA TYR A 13 -18.30 -6.03 -3.25
C TYR A 13 -19.75 -5.67 -3.59
N ASP A 14 -20.11 -4.38 -3.48
CA ASP A 14 -21.44 -3.89 -3.79
C ASP A 14 -21.70 -3.74 -5.29
N ASN A 15 -20.76 -4.15 -6.15
CA ASN A 15 -20.87 -4.06 -7.60
C ASN A 15 -21.11 -2.63 -8.09
N LYS A 16 -20.48 -1.64 -7.46
CA LYS A 16 -20.57 -0.26 -7.91
C LYS A 16 -20.00 -0.14 -9.32
N PRO A 17 -20.52 0.77 -10.14
CA PRO A 17 -20.02 0.92 -11.50
C PRO A 17 -18.55 1.36 -11.52
N LYS A 18 -17.84 0.98 -12.58
CA LYS A 18 -16.43 1.32 -12.80
C LYS A 18 -16.15 2.81 -12.59
N LYS A 19 -17.07 3.66 -13.01
CA LYS A 19 -17.01 5.11 -12.85
C LYS A 19 -16.85 5.54 -11.39
N GLN A 20 -17.42 4.78 -10.45
CA GLN A 20 -17.31 5.07 -9.01
C GLN A 20 -16.10 4.38 -8.38
N ILE A 21 -15.67 3.24 -8.91
CA ILE A 21 -14.56 2.47 -8.37
C ILE A 21 -13.21 3.06 -8.80
N SER A 22 -13.09 3.51 -10.04
CA SER A 22 -11.83 4.04 -10.59
C SER A 22 -11.25 5.19 -9.75
N PRO A 23 -12.03 6.20 -9.33
CA PRO A 23 -11.50 7.24 -8.45
C PRO A 23 -11.00 6.72 -7.11
N LEU A 24 -11.63 5.68 -6.55
CA LEU A 24 -11.19 5.07 -5.30
C LEU A 24 -9.83 4.39 -5.44
N ILE A 25 -9.59 3.73 -6.56
CA ILE A 25 -8.30 3.14 -6.87
C ILE A 25 -7.21 4.21 -6.94
N HIS A 26 -7.48 5.32 -7.64
CA HIS A 26 -6.53 6.42 -7.75
C HIS A 26 -6.24 7.09 -6.41
N GLN A 27 -7.24 7.27 -5.57
CA GLN A 27 -7.07 7.81 -4.23
C GLN A 27 -6.18 6.89 -3.38
N LEU A 28 -6.41 5.59 -3.44
CA LEU A 28 -5.61 4.61 -2.71
C LEU A 28 -4.16 4.61 -3.18
N LEU A 29 -3.93 4.61 -4.50
CA LEU A 29 -2.57 4.65 -5.05
C LEU A 29 -1.82 5.90 -4.62
N THR A 30 -2.45 7.06 -4.69
CA THR A 30 -1.86 8.33 -4.28
C THR A 30 -1.51 8.29 -2.78
N HIS A 31 -2.42 7.79 -1.96
CA HIS A 31 -2.21 7.69 -0.52
C HIS A 31 -1.05 6.76 -0.19
N ILE A 32 -0.99 5.60 -0.82
CA ILE A 32 0.09 4.63 -0.62
C ILE A 32 1.44 5.26 -0.98
N GLN A 33 1.52 5.95 -2.11
CA GLN A 33 2.76 6.56 -2.56
C GLN A 33 3.23 7.66 -1.61
N MET A 34 2.33 8.53 -1.17
CA MET A 34 2.64 9.58 -0.20
C MET A 34 3.10 9.00 1.13
N HIS A 35 2.44 7.94 1.59
CA HIS A 35 2.80 7.26 2.84
C HIS A 35 4.21 6.69 2.75
N PHE A 36 4.54 6.01 1.67
CA PHE A 36 5.86 5.41 1.47
C PHE A 36 6.94 6.47 1.35
N ASP A 37 6.69 7.55 0.61
CA ASP A 37 7.65 8.65 0.45
C ASP A 37 7.95 9.31 1.79
N ASN A 38 6.93 9.58 2.59
CA ASN A 38 7.10 10.19 3.91
C ASN A 38 7.86 9.26 4.86
N GLU A 39 7.56 7.97 4.84
CA GLU A 39 8.25 6.98 5.66
C GLU A 39 9.74 6.88 5.30
N GLU A 40 10.06 6.85 3.99
CA GLU A 40 11.44 6.80 3.53
C GLU A 40 12.23 8.07 3.92
N LYS A 41 11.59 9.24 3.87
CA LYS A 41 12.22 10.48 4.31
C LYS A 41 12.58 10.43 5.79
N ILE A 42 11.69 9.91 6.62
CA ILE A 42 11.94 9.74 8.05
C ILE A 42 13.08 8.76 8.27
N MET A 43 13.06 7.62 7.59
CA MET A 43 14.11 6.60 7.67
C MET A 43 15.48 7.16 7.32
N MET A 44 15.56 7.93 6.23
CA MET A 44 16.81 8.57 5.81
C MET A 44 17.30 9.59 6.85
N SER A 45 16.39 10.37 7.41
CA SER A 45 16.73 11.42 8.36
C SER A 45 17.30 10.90 9.68
N ILE A 46 16.91 9.69 10.09
CA ILE A 46 17.40 9.08 11.33
C ILE A 46 18.47 8.01 11.10
N GLY A 47 18.86 7.77 9.85
CA GLY A 47 19.89 6.79 9.53
C GLY A 47 19.46 5.35 9.72
N TYR A 48 18.19 5.03 9.44
CA TYR A 48 17.70 3.66 9.55
C TYR A 48 18.47 2.72 8.62
N PRO A 49 19.10 1.64 9.14
CA PRO A 49 20.02 0.84 8.34
C PRO A 49 19.38 0.05 7.20
N GLN A 50 18.07 -0.20 7.28
CA GLN A 50 17.33 -0.96 6.26
C GLN A 50 16.53 -0.07 5.32
N THR A 51 16.87 1.22 5.22
CA THR A 51 16.14 2.17 4.38
C THR A 51 16.10 1.74 2.91
N ASP A 52 17.23 1.31 2.34
CA ASP A 52 17.30 0.91 0.94
C ASP A 52 16.46 -0.34 0.67
N GLU A 53 16.52 -1.33 1.55
CA GLU A 53 15.70 -2.54 1.44
C GLU A 53 14.22 -2.21 1.52
N HIS A 54 13.85 -1.32 2.42
CA HIS A 54 12.46 -0.90 2.61
C HIS A 54 11.95 -0.14 1.38
N ALA A 55 12.79 0.71 0.79
CA ALA A 55 12.45 1.43 -0.44
C ALA A 55 12.21 0.47 -1.62
N ILE A 56 12.98 -0.61 -1.71
CA ILE A 56 12.77 -1.64 -2.73
C ILE A 56 11.40 -2.30 -2.55
N ILE A 57 11.04 -2.65 -1.32
CA ILE A 57 9.73 -3.25 -1.01
C ILE A 57 8.61 -2.28 -1.40
N HIS A 58 8.74 -1.00 -1.08
CA HIS A 58 7.77 0.03 -1.46
C HIS A 58 7.57 0.07 -2.98
N ARG A 59 8.67 0.07 -3.74
CA ARG A 59 8.58 0.10 -5.21
C ARG A 59 7.89 -1.14 -5.76
N GLN A 60 8.15 -2.31 -5.19
CA GLN A 60 7.49 -3.55 -5.61
C GLN A 60 6.00 -3.50 -5.35
N LEU A 61 5.58 -2.98 -4.18
CA LEU A 61 4.17 -2.84 -3.83
C LEU A 61 3.45 -1.85 -4.75
N VAL A 62 4.06 -0.71 -5.04
CA VAL A 62 3.49 0.29 -5.94
C VAL A 62 3.38 -0.27 -7.35
N HIS A 63 4.41 -0.97 -7.83
CA HIS A 63 4.38 -1.59 -9.15
C HIS A 63 3.23 -2.60 -9.28
N LYS A 64 3.05 -3.43 -8.27
CA LYS A 64 1.95 -4.41 -8.24
C LYS A 64 0.60 -3.71 -8.19
N ALA A 65 0.47 -2.64 -7.39
CA ALA A 65 -0.77 -1.87 -7.30
C ALA A 65 -1.14 -1.23 -8.64
N VAL A 66 -0.17 -0.65 -9.34
CA VAL A 66 -0.38 -0.08 -10.67
C VAL A 66 -0.81 -1.16 -11.66
N HIS A 67 -0.19 -2.33 -11.61
CA HIS A 67 -0.57 -3.46 -12.47
C HIS A 67 -2.03 -3.89 -12.24
N LEU A 68 -2.44 -3.99 -10.97
CA LEU A 68 -3.83 -4.33 -10.62
C LEU A 68 -4.80 -3.25 -11.11
N ALA A 69 -4.42 -1.98 -11.03
CA ALA A 69 -5.24 -0.88 -11.54
C ALA A 69 -5.41 -0.99 -13.06
N GLU A 70 -4.36 -1.35 -13.79
CA GLU A 70 -4.43 -1.57 -15.23
C GLU A 70 -5.35 -2.75 -15.59
N LEU A 71 -5.30 -3.84 -14.82
CA LEU A 71 -6.20 -4.97 -15.01
C LEU A 71 -7.65 -4.56 -14.79
N PHE A 72 -7.89 -3.73 -13.78
CA PHE A 72 -9.24 -3.19 -13.53
C PHE A 72 -9.74 -2.37 -14.72
N GLU A 73 -8.90 -1.49 -15.29
CA GLU A 73 -9.29 -0.69 -16.45
C GLU A 73 -9.62 -1.53 -17.68
N ARG A 74 -9.02 -2.73 -17.76
CA ARG A 74 -9.29 -3.70 -18.84
C ARG A 74 -10.41 -4.67 -18.49
N ASN A 75 -11.11 -4.47 -17.37
CA ASN A 75 -12.17 -5.35 -16.87
C ASN A 75 -11.68 -6.79 -16.62
N ARG A 76 -10.42 -6.94 -16.19
CA ARG A 76 -9.80 -8.25 -15.94
C ARG A 76 -9.44 -8.50 -14.48
N LEU A 77 -9.72 -7.55 -13.60
CA LEU A 77 -9.43 -7.67 -12.17
C LEU A 77 -10.63 -8.28 -11.47
N ASP A 78 -10.41 -9.34 -10.68
CA ASP A 78 -11.45 -9.88 -9.82
C ASP A 78 -11.24 -9.43 -8.35
N PHE A 79 -12.28 -9.64 -7.55
CA PHE A 79 -12.28 -9.26 -6.15
C PHE A 79 -11.20 -10.01 -5.36
N ALA A 80 -11.01 -11.30 -5.66
CA ALA A 80 -10.04 -12.12 -4.92
C ALA A 80 -8.61 -11.60 -5.09
N GLU A 81 -8.25 -11.15 -6.29
CA GLU A 81 -6.91 -10.62 -6.56
C GLU A 81 -6.65 -9.33 -5.79
N ILE A 82 -7.62 -8.39 -5.81
CA ILE A 82 -7.44 -7.13 -5.10
C ILE A 82 -7.48 -7.32 -3.60
N PHE A 83 -8.35 -8.21 -3.11
CA PHE A 83 -8.41 -8.53 -1.69
C PHE A 83 -7.09 -9.14 -1.22
N SER A 84 -6.53 -10.08 -1.98
CA SER A 84 -5.26 -10.71 -1.66
C SER A 84 -4.13 -9.68 -1.59
N PHE A 85 -4.07 -8.76 -2.55
CA PHE A 85 -3.07 -7.71 -2.53
C PHE A 85 -3.19 -6.83 -1.30
N LEU A 86 -4.39 -6.32 -1.02
CA LEU A 86 -4.59 -5.39 0.08
C LEU A 86 -4.41 -6.06 1.44
N ALA A 87 -4.93 -7.27 1.61
CA ALA A 87 -4.86 -7.96 2.90
C ALA A 87 -3.49 -8.57 3.16
N ASN A 88 -2.91 -9.25 2.19
CA ASN A 88 -1.66 -9.98 2.39
C ASN A 88 -0.42 -9.13 2.14
N ASP A 89 -0.34 -8.48 0.97
CA ASP A 89 0.89 -7.80 0.58
C ASP A 89 1.05 -6.47 1.31
N VAL A 90 -0.01 -5.69 1.42
CA VAL A 90 0.06 -4.37 2.04
C VAL A 90 -0.05 -4.44 3.56
N VAL A 91 -1.09 -5.09 4.07
CA VAL A 91 -1.37 -5.09 5.51
C VAL A 91 -0.46 -6.05 6.25
N ILE A 92 -0.44 -7.34 5.88
CA ILE A 92 0.28 -8.34 6.65
C ILE A 92 1.79 -8.25 6.43
N MET A 93 2.23 -8.29 5.18
CA MET A 93 3.66 -8.36 4.88
C MET A 93 4.37 -7.04 5.10
N HIS A 94 3.75 -5.91 4.73
CA HIS A 94 4.40 -4.62 4.86
C HIS A 94 4.12 -3.96 6.21
N MET A 95 2.86 -3.69 6.54
CA MET A 95 2.53 -2.92 7.74
C MET A 95 2.83 -3.66 9.03
N GLN A 96 2.53 -4.96 9.10
CA GLN A 96 2.73 -5.72 10.33
C GLN A 96 4.16 -6.23 10.49
N LYS A 97 4.86 -6.53 9.41
CA LYS A 97 6.20 -7.10 9.46
C LYS A 97 7.28 -6.05 9.27
N GLU A 98 7.28 -5.36 8.13
CA GLU A 98 8.36 -4.43 7.77
C GLU A 98 8.29 -3.14 8.59
N ASP A 99 7.11 -2.57 8.77
CA ASP A 99 6.95 -1.34 9.54
C ASP A 99 7.21 -1.57 11.02
N ARG A 100 6.93 -2.76 11.53
CA ARG A 100 7.25 -3.11 12.92
C ARG A 100 8.75 -3.03 13.18
N ASN A 101 9.57 -3.52 12.24
CA ASN A 101 11.02 -3.45 12.37
C ASN A 101 11.49 -1.99 12.42
N PHE A 102 10.91 -1.13 11.60
CA PHE A 102 11.21 0.29 11.60
C PHE A 102 10.79 0.95 12.92
N PHE A 103 9.59 0.65 13.40
CA PHE A 103 9.10 1.22 14.66
C PHE A 103 9.93 0.78 15.85
N SER A 104 10.42 -0.45 15.87
CA SER A 104 11.33 -0.92 16.91
C SER A 104 12.63 -0.13 16.90
N PHE A 105 13.20 0.11 15.72
CA PHE A 105 14.40 0.92 15.58
C PHE A 105 14.16 2.36 16.06
N LEU A 106 13.04 2.95 15.67
CA LEU A 106 12.67 4.31 16.05
C LEU A 106 12.53 4.43 17.58
N SER A 107 11.94 3.44 18.22
CA SER A 107 11.81 3.38 19.67
C SER A 107 13.16 3.37 20.37
N GLU A 108 14.12 2.59 19.87
CA GLU A 108 15.49 2.58 20.40
C GLU A 108 16.20 3.90 20.21
N PHE A 109 15.98 4.54 19.06
CA PHE A 109 16.61 5.81 18.70
C PHE A 109 16.21 6.93 19.68
N HIS A 110 15.01 6.90 20.21
CA HIS A 110 14.47 7.96 21.11
C HIS A 110 14.80 7.73 22.58
N ILE A 111 15.52 6.71 22.93
CA ILE A 111 16.01 6.51 24.28
C ILE A 111 17.23 7.38 24.52
#